data_d7466d71381406299132b5f0e87e41e2
#
_entry.id   d7466d71381406299132b5f0e87e41e2
#
_cell.length_a   1.000
_cell.length_b   1.000
_cell.length_c   1.000
_cell.angle_alpha   90.00
_cell.angle_beta   90.00
_cell.angle_gamma   90.00
#
_symmetry.space_group_name_H-M   'P 1'
#
loop_
_entity.id
_entity.type
_entity.pdbx_description
1 polymer ?
#
loop_
_entity_poly.entity_id
_entity_poly.type
_entity_poly.pdbx_seq_one_letter_code
_entity_poly.pdbx_strand_id
1 'polypeptide(L)'
;REEDVEEVRRQITERKHLEQQRKELKMRFPEQLAEYKTHVVTGEELAQMVAGTRNMARRDCFYRIPQYLHGSVRTRVLVVYGLRRTGKTTMLFQAIAEMEEEDFSKAAYVKLRTTDTMRDITDDLDKLHRAGYRYVFLDEVTLMADFIDSAALFSDIYTMMGMKIVLSGTDSLGFWLAENNELYDRSRMIHTTFIPYREYSRLLGINS
;
A
#
# COMPACT_ATOMS: atom_id res chain seq x y z
N ARG A 1 -38.73 -10.61 23.79
CA ARG A 1 -38.93 -9.13 23.93
C ARG A 1 -38.17 -8.54 25.10
N GLU A 2 -38.10 -9.20 26.26
CA GLU A 2 -37.21 -8.79 27.37
C GLU A 2 -35.75 -9.23 27.09
N GLU A 3 -35.58 -10.41 26.52
CA GLU A 3 -34.26 -10.96 26.09
C GLU A 3 -33.60 -10.09 25.03
N ASP A 4 -34.35 -9.52 24.11
CA ASP A 4 -33.80 -8.61 23.07
C ASP A 4 -33.28 -7.31 23.68
N VAL A 5 -33.93 -6.81 24.74
CA VAL A 5 -33.51 -5.59 25.44
C VAL A 5 -32.26 -5.83 26.29
N GLU A 6 -32.15 -6.99 26.91
CA GLU A 6 -30.96 -7.38 27.68
C GLU A 6 -29.75 -7.59 26.76
N GLU A 7 -29.93 -8.22 25.61
CA GLU A 7 -28.88 -8.42 24.60
C GLU A 7 -28.37 -7.06 24.08
N VAL A 8 -29.25 -6.12 23.76
CA VAL A 8 -28.88 -4.76 23.33
C VAL A 8 -28.13 -4.02 24.44
N ARG A 9 -28.55 -4.14 25.69
CA ARG A 9 -27.86 -3.54 26.84
C ARG A 9 -26.46 -4.12 27.02
N ARG A 10 -26.30 -5.43 26.86
CA ARG A 10 -25.00 -6.11 26.93
C ARG A 10 -24.05 -5.58 25.84
N GLN A 11 -24.51 -5.51 24.59
CA GLN A 11 -23.73 -4.99 23.46
C GLN A 11 -23.33 -3.52 23.66
N ILE A 12 -24.20 -2.69 24.19
CA ILE A 12 -23.88 -1.29 24.50
C ILE A 12 -22.81 -1.21 25.61
N THR A 13 -22.88 -2.08 26.60
CA THR A 13 -21.92 -2.10 27.71
C THR A 13 -20.54 -2.59 27.24
N GLU A 14 -20.49 -3.64 26.44
CA GLU A 14 -19.26 -4.14 25.81
C GLU A 14 -18.62 -3.09 24.91
N ARG A 15 -19.42 -2.40 24.10
CA ARG A 15 -18.93 -1.32 23.23
C ARG A 15 -18.34 -0.16 24.03
N LYS A 16 -18.97 0.25 25.12
CA LYS A 16 -18.43 1.29 26.02
C LYS A 16 -17.15 0.86 26.69
N HIS A 17 -17.05 -0.40 27.09
CA HIS A 17 -15.83 -0.95 27.69
C HIS A 17 -14.67 -0.99 26.68
N LEU A 18 -14.92 -1.41 25.46
CA LEU A 18 -13.96 -1.38 24.35
C LEU A 18 -13.50 0.05 24.01
N GLU A 19 -14.43 1.01 23.99
CA GLU A 19 -14.09 2.42 23.75
C GLU A 19 -13.21 2.99 24.88
N GLN A 20 -13.48 2.60 26.13
CA GLN A 20 -12.70 3.01 27.29
C GLN A 20 -11.29 2.40 27.25
N GLN A 21 -11.16 1.11 26.97
CA GLN A 21 -9.86 0.44 26.79
C GLN A 21 -9.05 1.08 25.64
N ARG A 22 -9.73 1.42 24.53
CA ARG A 22 -9.10 2.10 23.41
C ARG A 22 -8.59 3.50 23.77
N LYS A 23 -9.32 4.24 24.62
CA LYS A 23 -8.89 5.54 25.15
C LYS A 23 -7.67 5.41 26.08
N GLU A 24 -7.69 4.41 26.94
CA GLU A 24 -6.56 4.15 27.85
C GLU A 24 -5.29 3.72 27.10
N LEU A 25 -5.43 2.88 26.06
CA LEU A 25 -4.36 2.50 25.17
C LEU A 25 -3.84 3.71 24.35
N LYS A 26 -4.73 4.61 23.88
CA LYS A 26 -4.33 5.87 23.25
C LYS A 26 -3.52 6.78 24.14
N MET A 27 -3.85 6.84 25.43
CA MET A 27 -3.08 7.64 26.41
C MET A 27 -1.74 6.99 26.76
N ARG A 28 -1.65 5.66 26.79
CA ARG A 28 -0.45 4.91 27.16
C ARG A 28 0.53 4.71 26.00
N PHE A 29 -0.01 4.62 24.77
CA PHE A 29 0.74 4.41 23.54
C PHE A 29 0.20 5.31 22.41
N PRO A 30 0.39 6.63 22.50
CA PRO A 30 -0.20 7.58 21.53
C PRO A 30 0.25 7.36 20.10
N GLU A 31 1.44 6.79 19.89
CA GLU A 31 1.99 6.54 18.56
C GLU A 31 1.46 5.25 17.90
N GLN A 32 1.00 4.26 18.69
CA GLN A 32 0.48 2.99 18.16
C GLN A 32 -1.01 3.05 17.74
N LEU A 33 -1.73 4.07 18.22
CA LEU A 33 -3.16 4.28 17.94
C LEU A 33 -3.40 5.62 17.22
N ALA A 34 -2.38 6.14 16.52
CA ALA A 34 -2.51 7.33 15.72
C ALA A 34 -3.58 7.11 14.63
N GLU A 35 -4.58 7.96 14.61
CA GLU A 35 -5.60 7.98 13.57
C GLU A 35 -4.96 8.46 12.26
N TYR A 36 -4.94 7.61 11.25
CA TYR A 36 -4.45 7.96 9.93
C TYR A 36 -5.46 8.84 9.19
N LYS A 37 -4.98 9.77 8.38
CA LYS A 37 -5.80 10.66 7.57
C LYS A 37 -6.27 10.00 6.28
N THR A 38 -5.43 9.12 5.73
CA THR A 38 -5.72 8.32 4.54
C THR A 38 -6.18 6.90 4.94
N HIS A 39 -6.58 6.10 3.96
CA HIS A 39 -7.02 4.72 4.22
C HIS A 39 -5.80 3.78 4.33
N VAL A 40 -5.16 3.79 5.48
CA VAL A 40 -4.03 2.91 5.83
C VAL A 40 -4.54 1.58 6.36
N VAL A 41 -4.05 0.48 5.79
CA VAL A 41 -4.38 -0.90 6.18
C VAL A 41 -3.10 -1.63 6.58
N THR A 42 -3.10 -2.26 7.75
CA THR A 42 -1.95 -2.98 8.33
C THR A 42 -2.39 -4.24 9.06
N GLY A 43 -1.47 -5.08 9.47
CA GLY A 43 -1.71 -6.22 10.36
C GLY A 43 -2.72 -7.21 9.82
N GLU A 44 -3.66 -7.64 10.67
CA GLU A 44 -4.64 -8.67 10.32
C GLU A 44 -5.60 -8.26 9.20
N GLU A 45 -6.02 -6.99 9.16
CA GLU A 45 -6.86 -6.47 8.07
C GLU A 45 -6.14 -6.57 6.73
N LEU A 46 -4.85 -6.22 6.69
CA LEU A 46 -4.02 -6.38 5.50
C LEU A 46 -3.86 -7.86 5.11
N ALA A 47 -3.65 -8.74 6.07
CA ALA A 47 -3.54 -10.18 5.83
C ALA A 47 -4.81 -10.75 5.18
N GLN A 48 -5.98 -10.37 5.67
CA GLN A 48 -7.27 -10.77 5.10
C GLN A 48 -7.46 -10.21 3.69
N MET A 49 -7.09 -8.95 3.46
CA MET A 49 -7.21 -8.28 2.16
C MET A 49 -6.38 -8.98 1.08
N VAL A 50 -5.17 -9.42 1.39
CA VAL A 50 -4.25 -10.01 0.40
C VAL A 50 -4.37 -11.53 0.26
N ALA A 51 -5.03 -12.21 1.19
CA ALA A 51 -5.08 -13.68 1.26
C ALA A 51 -5.57 -14.34 -0.05
N GLY A 52 -6.57 -13.76 -0.70
CA GLY A 52 -7.14 -14.29 -1.93
C GLY A 52 -6.22 -14.24 -3.15
N THR A 53 -5.11 -13.50 -3.09
CA THR A 53 -4.22 -13.30 -4.25
C THR A 53 -3.08 -14.32 -4.35
N ARG A 54 -2.79 -15.08 -3.29
CA ARG A 54 -1.67 -16.05 -3.24
C ARG A 54 -1.70 -17.07 -4.38
N ASN A 55 -2.88 -17.56 -4.73
CA ASN A 55 -3.07 -18.63 -5.73
C ASN A 55 -3.41 -18.06 -7.13
N MET A 56 -3.45 -16.74 -7.29
CA MET A 56 -3.70 -16.14 -8.59
C MET A 56 -2.47 -16.24 -9.48
N ALA A 57 -2.68 -16.41 -10.79
CA ALA A 57 -1.58 -16.37 -11.76
C ALA A 57 -0.89 -15.01 -11.74
N ARG A 58 0.45 -15.04 -11.80
CA ARG A 58 1.27 -13.83 -11.72
C ARG A 58 1.57 -13.27 -13.10
N ARG A 59 1.68 -11.94 -13.17
CA ARG A 59 2.22 -11.24 -14.32
C ARG A 59 3.72 -11.55 -14.48
N ASP A 60 4.21 -11.59 -15.71
CA ASP A 60 5.65 -11.86 -15.96
C ASP A 60 6.57 -10.81 -15.34
N CYS A 61 6.10 -9.56 -15.20
CA CYS A 61 6.84 -8.48 -14.56
C CYS A 61 6.76 -8.49 -13.01
N PHE A 62 5.97 -9.38 -12.41
CA PHE A 62 5.74 -9.44 -10.96
C PHE A 62 7.03 -9.56 -10.14
N TYR A 63 7.97 -10.40 -10.56
CA TYR A 63 9.21 -10.68 -9.83
C TYR A 63 10.03 -9.44 -9.50
N ARG A 64 9.84 -8.34 -10.24
CA ARG A 64 10.55 -7.08 -10.03
C ARG A 64 10.14 -6.38 -8.72
N ILE A 65 8.93 -6.67 -8.19
CA ILE A 65 8.49 -6.10 -6.91
C ILE A 65 9.26 -6.74 -5.74
N PRO A 66 9.25 -8.07 -5.51
CA PRO A 66 10.04 -8.67 -4.45
C PRO A 66 11.56 -8.41 -4.64
N GLN A 67 12.08 -8.37 -5.86
CA GLN A 67 13.46 -7.97 -6.12
C GLN A 67 13.80 -6.57 -5.60
N TYR A 68 12.86 -5.63 -5.72
CA TYR A 68 13.02 -4.29 -5.16
C TYR A 68 12.92 -4.30 -3.62
N LEU A 69 11.93 -4.99 -3.06
CA LEU A 69 11.69 -5.02 -1.61
C LEU A 69 12.89 -5.59 -0.84
N HIS A 70 13.48 -6.69 -1.33
CA HIS A 70 14.63 -7.36 -0.71
C HIS A 70 15.98 -6.83 -1.21
N GLY A 71 15.98 -5.94 -2.19
CA GLY A 71 17.22 -5.39 -2.76
C GLY A 71 17.91 -4.39 -1.83
N SER A 72 19.23 -4.27 -1.97
CA SER A 72 20.06 -3.34 -1.17
C SER A 72 19.90 -1.87 -1.54
N VAL A 73 19.27 -1.56 -2.68
CA VAL A 73 19.07 -0.17 -3.14
C VAL A 73 18.06 0.54 -2.23
N ARG A 74 18.55 1.54 -1.49
CA ARG A 74 17.76 2.26 -0.47
C ARG A 74 17.25 3.65 -0.91
N THR A 75 17.65 4.11 -2.10
CA THR A 75 17.43 5.49 -2.52
C THR A 75 16.43 5.65 -3.66
N ARG A 76 15.67 4.61 -3.98
CA ARG A 76 14.72 4.65 -5.09
C ARG A 76 13.36 4.13 -4.68
N VAL A 77 12.30 4.74 -5.22
CA VAL A 77 10.94 4.22 -5.14
C VAL A 77 10.70 3.24 -6.30
N LEU A 78 9.80 2.27 -6.11
CA LEU A 78 9.31 1.43 -7.18
C LEU A 78 7.97 1.97 -7.68
N VAL A 79 7.83 2.16 -8.97
CA VAL A 79 6.62 2.66 -9.62
C VAL A 79 6.03 1.59 -10.52
N VAL A 80 4.80 1.19 -10.23
CA VAL A 80 4.00 0.24 -11.02
C VAL A 80 2.89 1.01 -11.72
N TYR A 81 2.99 1.21 -13.02
CA TYR A 81 2.04 2.03 -13.77
C TYR A 81 1.50 1.32 -15.01
N GLY A 82 0.36 1.79 -15.48
CA GLY A 82 -0.28 1.21 -16.65
C GLY A 82 -1.78 1.42 -16.66
N LEU A 83 -2.45 1.01 -17.72
CA LEU A 83 -3.90 1.11 -17.89
C LEU A 83 -4.65 0.48 -16.71
N ARG A 84 -5.88 0.90 -16.52
CA ARG A 84 -6.77 0.27 -15.55
C ARG A 84 -6.97 -1.21 -15.89
N ARG A 85 -7.14 -2.04 -14.84
CA ARG A 85 -7.36 -3.49 -14.97
C ARG A 85 -6.21 -4.31 -15.54
N THR A 86 -4.98 -3.79 -15.52
CA THR A 86 -3.77 -4.54 -15.91
C THR A 86 -3.12 -5.32 -14.76
N GLY A 87 -3.80 -5.43 -13.61
CA GLY A 87 -3.36 -6.24 -12.49
C GLY A 87 -2.41 -5.55 -11.50
N LYS A 88 -2.27 -4.22 -11.53
CA LYS A 88 -1.36 -3.48 -10.62
C LYS A 88 -1.63 -3.78 -9.15
N THR A 89 -2.84 -3.51 -8.67
CA THR A 89 -3.24 -3.79 -7.27
C THR A 89 -3.06 -5.27 -6.91
N THR A 90 -3.41 -6.18 -7.83
CA THR A 90 -3.21 -7.62 -7.63
C THR A 90 -1.74 -7.96 -7.42
N MET A 91 -0.84 -7.39 -8.22
CA MET A 91 0.61 -7.59 -8.05
C MET A 91 1.12 -7.04 -6.71
N LEU A 92 0.62 -5.88 -6.27
CA LEU A 92 0.96 -5.34 -4.95
C LEU A 92 0.50 -6.31 -3.85
N PHE A 93 -0.72 -6.80 -3.91
CA PHE A 93 -1.26 -7.75 -2.93
C PHE A 93 -0.51 -9.08 -2.94
N GLN A 94 -0.16 -9.61 -4.12
CA GLN A 94 0.66 -10.81 -4.23
C GLN A 94 2.03 -10.60 -3.56
N ALA A 95 2.67 -9.46 -3.79
CA ALA A 95 3.96 -9.14 -3.20
C ALA A 95 3.89 -9.05 -1.66
N ILE A 96 2.83 -8.43 -1.13
CA ILE A 96 2.58 -8.36 0.32
C ILE A 96 2.30 -9.75 0.89
N ALA A 97 1.48 -10.56 0.20
CA ALA A 97 1.12 -11.91 0.65
C ALA A 97 2.31 -12.89 0.69
N GLU A 98 3.37 -12.62 -0.05
CA GLU A 98 4.60 -13.43 -0.10
C GLU A 98 5.69 -12.98 0.87
N MET A 99 5.48 -11.86 1.59
CA MET A 99 6.44 -11.40 2.58
C MET A 99 6.58 -12.43 3.72
N GLU A 100 7.79 -12.58 4.21
CA GLU A 100 8.06 -13.29 5.46
C GLU A 100 7.36 -12.56 6.62
N GLU A 101 7.03 -13.28 7.69
CA GLU A 101 6.25 -12.75 8.82
C GLU A 101 6.87 -11.48 9.43
N GLU A 102 8.19 -11.44 9.54
CA GLU A 102 8.91 -10.28 10.08
C GLU A 102 8.74 -9.04 9.19
N ASP A 103 8.87 -9.18 7.88
CA ASP A 103 8.71 -8.09 6.91
C ASP A 103 7.25 -7.68 6.79
N PHE A 104 6.32 -8.65 6.76
CA PHE A 104 4.89 -8.40 6.73
C PHE A 104 4.43 -7.57 7.93
N SER A 105 4.95 -7.85 9.13
CA SER A 105 4.61 -7.08 10.34
C SER A 105 4.99 -5.60 10.25
N LYS A 106 5.88 -5.24 9.32
CA LYS A 106 6.35 -3.88 9.02
C LYS A 106 5.78 -3.32 7.71
N ALA A 107 4.78 -3.98 7.14
CA ALA A 107 4.15 -3.58 5.87
C ALA A 107 2.86 -2.81 6.10
N ALA A 108 2.63 -1.78 5.29
CA ALA A 108 1.41 -0.99 5.25
C ALA A 108 0.95 -0.79 3.79
N TYR A 109 -0.34 -0.91 3.58
CA TYR A 109 -0.99 -0.60 2.30
C TYR A 109 -1.88 0.62 2.47
N VAL A 110 -1.81 1.54 1.53
CA VAL A 110 -2.59 2.78 1.53
C VAL A 110 -3.31 2.89 0.20
N LYS A 111 -4.64 2.86 0.25
CA LYS A 111 -5.47 3.11 -0.91
C LYS A 111 -5.82 4.59 -0.96
N LEU A 112 -5.32 5.29 -1.97
CA LEU A 112 -5.54 6.71 -2.13
C LEU A 112 -6.88 7.03 -2.79
N ARG A 113 -7.43 8.19 -2.46
CA ARG A 113 -8.70 8.72 -2.93
C ARG A 113 -8.49 10.10 -3.55
N THR A 114 -9.44 10.54 -4.34
CA THR A 114 -9.43 11.89 -4.94
C THR A 114 -9.50 13.02 -3.90
N THR A 115 -9.94 12.71 -2.68
CA THR A 115 -10.03 13.65 -1.54
C THR A 115 -8.75 13.72 -0.72
N ASP A 116 -7.83 12.77 -0.90
CA ASP A 116 -6.58 12.73 -0.13
C ASP A 116 -5.58 13.75 -0.71
N THR A 117 -4.80 14.34 0.17
CA THR A 117 -3.77 15.32 -0.19
C THR A 117 -2.38 14.79 0.09
N MET A 118 -1.36 15.38 -0.55
CA MET A 118 0.04 15.06 -0.26
C MET A 118 0.40 15.27 1.20
N ARG A 119 -0.18 16.28 1.84
CA ARG A 119 0.01 16.55 3.26
C ARG A 119 -0.51 15.39 4.12
N ASP A 120 -1.69 14.85 3.80
CA ASP A 120 -2.27 13.73 4.53
C ASP A 120 -1.40 12.48 4.44
N ILE A 121 -0.88 12.19 3.24
CA ILE A 121 0.05 11.07 3.01
C ILE A 121 1.35 11.28 3.78
N THR A 122 1.93 12.47 3.70
CA THR A 122 3.18 12.79 4.40
C THR A 122 3.04 12.61 5.90
N ASP A 123 1.96 13.14 6.48
CA ASP A 123 1.66 12.97 7.91
C ASP A 123 1.51 11.49 8.29
N ASP A 124 0.86 10.68 7.44
CA ASP A 124 0.66 9.25 7.68
C ASP A 124 1.94 8.45 7.49
N LEU A 125 2.78 8.78 6.51
CA LEU A 125 4.09 8.16 6.33
C LEU A 125 5.03 8.42 7.51
N ASP A 126 5.01 9.65 8.06
CA ASP A 126 5.77 9.98 9.25
C ASP A 126 5.32 9.14 10.47
N LYS A 127 4.01 8.97 10.64
CA LYS A 127 3.46 8.10 11.69
C LYS A 127 3.85 6.64 11.48
N LEU A 128 3.72 6.13 10.26
CA LEU A 128 4.11 4.77 9.91
C LEU A 128 5.60 4.53 10.17
N HIS A 129 6.46 5.47 9.76
CA HIS A 129 7.90 5.37 10.00
C HIS A 129 8.23 5.31 11.50
N ARG A 130 7.64 6.20 12.32
CA ARG A 130 7.82 6.21 13.79
C ARG A 130 7.30 4.95 14.45
N ALA A 131 6.21 4.38 13.92
CA ALA A 131 5.64 3.11 14.40
C ALA A 131 6.45 1.87 13.95
N GLY A 132 7.52 2.05 13.19
CA GLY A 132 8.44 0.96 12.79
C GLY A 132 8.13 0.32 11.46
N TYR A 133 7.13 0.80 10.71
CA TYR A 133 6.85 0.30 9.35
C TYR A 133 8.00 0.63 8.41
N ARG A 134 8.27 -0.29 7.47
CA ARG A 134 9.39 -0.19 6.52
C ARG A 134 8.97 -0.38 5.07
N TYR A 135 7.87 -1.07 4.82
CA TYR A 135 7.36 -1.38 3.50
C TYR A 135 6.01 -0.71 3.31
N VAL A 136 5.92 0.28 2.43
CA VAL A 136 4.68 1.03 2.21
C VAL A 136 4.27 0.95 0.74
N PHE A 137 3.04 0.54 0.52
CA PHE A 137 2.41 0.40 -0.79
C PHE A 137 1.34 1.47 -0.94
N LEU A 138 1.59 2.48 -1.79
CA LEU A 138 0.63 3.55 -2.10
C LEU A 138 -0.06 3.23 -3.42
N ASP A 139 -1.33 2.87 -3.37
CA ASP A 139 -2.10 2.46 -4.55
C ASP A 139 -2.97 3.59 -5.08
N GLU A 140 -3.04 3.70 -6.41
CA GLU A 140 -3.82 4.69 -7.16
C GLU A 140 -3.37 6.15 -6.94
N VAL A 141 -2.07 6.41 -6.82
CA VAL A 141 -1.50 7.75 -6.58
C VAL A 141 -1.92 8.81 -7.60
N THR A 142 -2.26 8.41 -8.83
CA THR A 142 -2.74 9.30 -9.89
C THR A 142 -4.14 9.87 -9.68
N LEU A 143 -4.85 9.43 -8.64
CA LEU A 143 -6.11 10.04 -8.24
C LEU A 143 -5.92 11.41 -7.59
N MET A 144 -4.71 11.70 -7.10
CA MET A 144 -4.39 12.95 -6.42
C MET A 144 -3.84 13.97 -7.40
N ALA A 145 -4.41 15.18 -7.38
CA ALA A 145 -4.03 16.24 -8.31
C ALA A 145 -2.62 16.81 -8.04
N ASP A 146 -2.18 16.80 -6.78
CA ASP A 146 -0.91 17.38 -6.33
C ASP A 146 0.23 16.36 -6.18
N PHE A 147 -0.02 15.09 -6.53
CA PHE A 147 0.96 14.02 -6.36
C PHE A 147 2.24 14.26 -7.16
N ILE A 148 2.13 14.77 -8.37
CA ILE A 148 3.23 14.87 -9.33
C ILE A 148 4.29 15.84 -8.87
N ASP A 149 3.85 17.03 -8.42
CA ASP A 149 4.74 18.09 -7.96
C ASP A 149 5.50 17.73 -6.67
N SER A 150 5.00 16.71 -5.98
CA SER A 150 5.52 16.29 -4.68
C SER A 150 6.16 14.89 -4.69
N ALA A 151 6.12 14.17 -5.80
CA ALA A 151 6.61 12.78 -5.89
C ALA A 151 8.12 12.65 -5.63
N ALA A 152 8.92 13.68 -5.93
CA ALA A 152 10.34 13.76 -5.60
C ALA A 152 10.59 13.63 -4.09
N LEU A 153 9.68 14.15 -3.28
CA LEU A 153 9.75 14.14 -1.81
C LEU A 153 9.80 12.70 -1.25
N PHE A 154 9.07 11.77 -1.85
CA PHE A 154 9.06 10.37 -1.40
C PHE A 154 10.42 9.70 -1.57
N SER A 155 11.08 9.97 -2.70
CA SER A 155 12.40 9.45 -2.96
C SER A 155 13.44 10.04 -2.01
N ASP A 156 13.39 11.34 -1.78
CA ASP A 156 14.45 12.05 -1.05
C ASP A 156 14.35 11.87 0.46
N ILE A 157 13.15 11.83 1.01
CA ILE A 157 12.97 11.76 2.47
C ILE A 157 12.81 10.29 2.92
N TYR A 158 11.78 9.61 2.45
CA TYR A 158 11.37 8.35 3.05
C TYR A 158 12.28 7.17 2.68
N THR A 159 12.80 7.13 1.45
CA THR A 159 13.74 6.08 1.07
C THR A 159 15.10 6.25 1.75
N MET A 160 15.54 7.47 2.00
CA MET A 160 16.74 7.75 2.80
C MET A 160 16.57 7.33 4.27
N MET A 161 15.35 7.36 4.79
CA MET A 161 15.00 6.86 6.12
C MET A 161 14.94 5.31 6.19
N GLY A 162 15.24 4.62 5.10
CA GLY A 162 15.26 3.16 5.01
C GLY A 162 13.90 2.53 4.73
N MET A 163 12.90 3.30 4.31
CA MET A 163 11.61 2.77 3.86
C MET A 163 11.69 2.28 2.42
N LYS A 164 10.99 1.20 2.12
CA LYS A 164 10.72 0.71 0.76
C LYS A 164 9.33 1.19 0.35
N ILE A 165 9.24 2.01 -0.69
CA ILE A 165 7.99 2.60 -1.15
C ILE A 165 7.67 2.08 -2.55
N VAL A 166 6.48 1.50 -2.68
CA VAL A 166 5.91 1.05 -3.94
C VAL A 166 4.71 1.94 -4.27
N LEU A 167 4.76 2.59 -5.42
CA LEU A 167 3.69 3.46 -5.92
C LEU A 167 2.95 2.75 -7.04
N SER A 168 1.63 2.81 -7.09
CA SER A 168 0.88 2.38 -8.26
C SER A 168 0.02 3.50 -8.83
N GLY A 169 -0.11 3.54 -10.16
CA GLY A 169 -0.91 4.55 -10.84
C GLY A 169 -1.25 4.20 -12.28
N THR A 170 -1.97 5.10 -12.94
CA THR A 170 -2.33 4.96 -14.36
C THR A 170 -1.14 5.27 -15.30
N ASP A 171 -1.32 5.11 -16.61
CA ASP A 171 -0.28 5.42 -17.62
C ASP A 171 0.21 6.87 -17.55
N SER A 172 -0.62 7.82 -17.13
CA SER A 172 -0.21 9.21 -16.92
C SER A 172 0.96 9.34 -15.95
N LEU A 173 1.06 8.47 -14.94
CA LEU A 173 2.19 8.45 -14.00
C LEU A 173 3.52 8.21 -14.71
N GLY A 174 3.54 7.30 -15.68
CA GLY A 174 4.75 7.02 -16.48
C GLY A 174 5.19 8.19 -17.33
N PHE A 175 4.24 8.91 -17.95
CA PHE A 175 4.55 10.09 -18.75
C PHE A 175 5.12 11.22 -17.89
N TRP A 176 4.52 11.47 -16.74
CA TRP A 176 4.97 12.51 -15.83
C TRP A 176 6.34 12.24 -15.22
N LEU A 177 6.62 10.99 -14.88
CA LEU A 177 7.93 10.61 -14.39
C LEU A 177 8.99 10.70 -15.49
N ALA A 178 8.63 10.47 -16.75
CA ALA A 178 9.54 10.63 -17.88
C ALA A 178 9.85 12.10 -18.20
N GLU A 179 8.90 13.01 -17.98
CA GLU A 179 9.09 14.45 -18.16
C GLU A 179 9.89 15.08 -17.02
N ASN A 180 9.85 14.48 -15.83
CA ASN A 180 10.56 14.96 -14.65
C ASN A 180 11.89 14.23 -14.46
N ASN A 181 12.97 14.75 -15.03
CA ASN A 181 14.30 14.14 -15.01
C ASN A 181 14.80 13.85 -13.58
N GLU A 182 14.40 14.64 -12.58
CA GLU A 182 14.81 14.44 -11.20
C GLU A 182 14.28 13.14 -10.59
N LEU A 183 13.10 12.69 -11.03
CA LEU A 183 12.48 11.45 -10.55
C LEU A 183 12.88 10.21 -11.33
N TYR A 184 13.25 10.38 -12.60
CA TYR A 184 13.62 9.26 -13.46
C TYR A 184 14.81 8.48 -12.89
N ASP A 185 15.83 9.18 -12.40
CA ASP A 185 17.01 8.55 -11.80
C ASP A 185 16.76 7.97 -10.39
N ARG A 186 15.68 8.39 -9.72
CA ARG A 186 15.32 8.03 -8.35
C ARG A 186 14.20 7.00 -8.26
N SER A 187 13.72 6.50 -9.40
CA SER A 187 12.66 5.51 -9.47
C SER A 187 13.07 4.26 -10.27
N ARG A 188 12.47 3.13 -9.93
CA ARG A 188 12.43 1.94 -10.79
C ARG A 188 11.01 1.80 -11.29
N MET A 189 10.84 1.49 -12.58
CA MET A 189 9.53 1.51 -13.22
C MET A 189 9.14 0.13 -13.74
N ILE A 190 7.88 -0.25 -13.49
CA ILE A 190 7.22 -1.42 -14.07
C ILE A 190 6.01 -0.94 -14.86
N HIS A 191 6.05 -1.10 -16.18
CA HIS A 191 4.93 -0.80 -17.06
C HIS A 191 4.07 -2.04 -17.26
N THR A 192 2.78 -1.96 -16.98
CA THR A 192 1.86 -3.11 -16.95
C THR A 192 0.86 -3.13 -18.11
N THR A 193 0.81 -2.08 -18.94
CA THR A 193 -0.20 -1.91 -19.99
C THR A 193 -0.10 -3.00 -21.04
N PHE A 194 1.11 -3.38 -21.44
CA PHE A 194 1.30 -4.41 -22.44
C PHE A 194 1.30 -5.80 -21.82
N ILE A 195 0.39 -6.67 -22.29
CA ILE A 195 0.34 -8.09 -21.91
C ILE A 195 0.57 -8.92 -23.17
N PRO A 196 1.73 -9.58 -23.32
CA PRO A 196 1.99 -10.48 -24.46
C PRO A 196 0.95 -11.59 -24.54
N TYR A 197 0.61 -12.03 -25.74
CA TYR A 197 -0.40 -13.07 -25.95
C TYR A 197 -0.12 -14.34 -25.13
N ARG A 198 1.13 -14.75 -25.07
CA ARG A 198 1.56 -15.92 -24.28
C ARG A 198 1.29 -15.74 -22.77
N GLU A 199 1.55 -14.56 -22.24
CA GLU A 199 1.25 -14.23 -20.85
C GLU A 199 -0.27 -14.21 -20.64
N TYR A 200 -1.02 -13.59 -21.54
CA TYR A 200 -2.48 -13.50 -21.48
C TYR A 200 -3.13 -14.88 -21.47
N SER A 201 -2.72 -15.79 -22.37
CA SER A 201 -3.22 -17.17 -22.42
C SER A 201 -2.96 -17.92 -21.12
N ARG A 202 -1.75 -17.76 -20.57
CA ARG A 202 -1.38 -18.37 -19.27
C ARG A 202 -2.21 -17.82 -18.11
N LEU A 203 -2.47 -16.51 -18.06
CA LEU A 203 -3.28 -15.88 -17.03
C LEU A 203 -4.74 -16.34 -17.07
N LEU A 204 -5.26 -16.68 -18.25
CA LEU A 204 -6.61 -17.20 -18.45
C LEU A 204 -6.71 -18.73 -18.26
N GLY A 205 -5.58 -19.41 -18.03
CA GLY A 205 -5.58 -20.87 -17.97
C GLY A 205 -5.84 -21.56 -19.31
N ILE A 206 -5.68 -20.86 -20.41
CA ILE A 206 -5.82 -21.40 -21.76
C ILE A 206 -4.49 -22.07 -22.11
N ASN A 207 -4.45 -23.39 -22.01
CA ASN A 207 -3.29 -24.18 -22.48
C ASN A 207 -3.26 -24.10 -24.01
N SER A 208 -2.18 -23.53 -24.55
CA SER A 208 -1.85 -23.57 -25.98
C SER A 208 -1.09 -24.85 -26.31
#